data_180cb70121f44afeae1a061a90ba7af3
#
_entry.id   180cb70121f44afeae1a061a90ba7af3
#
_cell.length_a   1.000
_cell.length_b   1.000
_cell.length_c   1.000
_cell.angle_alpha   90.00
_cell.angle_beta   90.00
_cell.angle_gamma   90.00
#
_symmetry.space_group_name_H-M   'P 1'
#
loop_
_entity.id
_entity.type
_entity.pdbx_description
1 polymer ?
#
loop_
_entity_poly.entity_id
_entity_poly.type
_entity_poly.pdbx_seq_one_letter_code
_entity_poly.pdbx_strand_id
1 'polypeptide(L)'
;NYDQQVGFIRIRDNNDAAASVNAAAFVGLNLTGSTSGIKAYVIDAITGAEASGLETKTLYVKYTSASSNSTHKLFSGDASNAGEKITSAYTNGTATSLTCNVVTQANATGYGARLTVGEGVIFAKDHFIRVPSQGVVVGKRSRFASVRVGFEVFENVVTSSTDVSLTDPASGTYNYAAPGADRLRLTPTLQIRNLRSSFGA
;
A
#
# COMPACT_ATOMS: atom_id res chain seq x y z
N ASN A 1 -9.23 -13.96 -2.47
CA ASN A 1 -10.44 -13.19 -2.76
C ASN A 1 -10.19 -12.27 -3.94
N TYR A 2 -10.77 -12.63 -5.04
CA TYR A 2 -10.80 -11.85 -6.24
C TYR A 2 -12.00 -10.94 -6.13
N ASP A 3 -11.80 -9.79 -5.62
CA ASP A 3 -12.71 -8.67 -5.74
C ASP A 3 -12.25 -7.53 -4.92
N GLN A 4 -11.81 -6.49 -5.53
CA GLN A 4 -12.11 -5.30 -4.77
C GLN A 4 -12.00 -4.08 -5.66
N GLN A 5 -13.15 -3.61 -6.06
CA GLN A 5 -13.25 -2.21 -6.39
C GLN A 5 -12.73 -1.41 -5.19
N VAL A 6 -11.57 -0.86 -5.33
CA VAL A 6 -11.05 0.12 -4.38
C VAL A 6 -11.27 1.52 -4.96
N GLY A 7 -11.72 2.45 -4.15
CA GLY A 7 -11.69 3.85 -4.54
C GLY A 7 -10.25 4.30 -4.69
N PHE A 8 -9.95 5.13 -5.65
CA PHE A 8 -8.69 5.87 -5.68
C PHE A 8 -8.94 7.36 -5.48
N ILE A 9 -8.00 8.02 -4.82
CA ILE A 9 -8.01 9.46 -4.57
C ILE A 9 -6.63 9.98 -4.91
N ARG A 10 -6.56 10.89 -5.89
CA ARG A 10 -5.34 11.60 -6.22
C ARG A 10 -5.20 12.77 -5.28
N ILE A 11 -4.10 12.87 -4.60
CA ILE A 11 -3.83 13.92 -3.63
C ILE A 11 -2.71 14.84 -4.10
N ARG A 12 -2.77 16.09 -3.68
CA ARG A 12 -1.73 17.08 -3.98
C ARG A 12 -0.43 16.73 -3.27
N ASP A 13 0.68 17.12 -3.87
CA ASP A 13 2.01 16.92 -3.30
C ASP A 13 2.22 17.66 -2.00
N ASN A 14 1.60 18.84 -1.88
CA ASN A 14 1.68 19.69 -0.71
C ASN A 14 0.29 19.87 -0.09
N ASN A 15 0.26 19.95 1.24
CA ASN A 15 -0.94 20.35 1.98
C ASN A 15 -1.10 21.89 1.94
N ASP A 16 -2.16 22.40 2.57
CA ASP A 16 -2.43 23.86 2.64
C ASP A 16 -1.31 24.67 3.28
N ALA A 17 -0.48 24.04 4.10
CA ALA A 17 0.71 24.65 4.74
C ALA A 17 1.97 24.55 3.86
N ALA A 18 1.84 24.18 2.58
CA ALA A 18 2.93 23.94 1.64
C ALA A 18 3.93 22.84 2.07
N ALA A 19 3.59 22.04 3.07
CA ALA A 19 4.39 20.90 3.49
C ALA A 19 4.14 19.69 2.59
N SER A 20 5.20 18.96 2.25
CA SER A 20 5.09 17.75 1.44
C SER A 20 4.24 16.68 2.15
N VAL A 21 3.27 16.14 1.45
CA VAL A 21 2.38 15.11 1.96
C VAL A 21 3.04 13.74 1.82
N ASN A 22 3.18 13.01 2.92
CA ASN A 22 3.59 11.61 2.88
C ASN A 22 2.36 10.71 2.70
N ALA A 23 2.14 10.22 1.49
CA ALA A 23 0.99 9.38 1.19
C ALA A 23 0.98 8.05 1.99
N ALA A 24 2.14 7.46 2.23
CA ALA A 24 2.26 6.22 2.99
C ALA A 24 1.80 6.36 4.45
N ALA A 25 1.91 7.56 5.03
CA ALA A 25 1.48 7.81 6.40
C ALA A 25 -0.06 7.71 6.59
N PHE A 26 -0.82 7.77 5.50
CA PHE A 26 -2.27 7.64 5.55
C PHE A 26 -2.75 6.19 5.55
N VAL A 27 -1.91 5.23 5.20
CA VAL A 27 -2.29 3.81 5.15
C VAL A 27 -2.72 3.32 6.54
N GLY A 28 -3.89 2.68 6.58
CA GLY A 28 -4.50 2.21 7.84
C GLY A 28 -5.34 3.26 8.57
N LEU A 29 -5.46 4.49 8.05
CA LEU A 29 -6.24 5.55 8.69
C LEU A 29 -7.63 5.71 8.07
N ASN A 30 -8.56 6.22 8.87
CA ASN A 30 -9.87 6.67 8.40
C ASN A 30 -9.79 8.14 7.99
N LEU A 31 -10.28 8.44 6.81
CA LEU A 31 -10.34 9.77 6.24
C LEU A 31 -11.76 10.33 6.32
N THR A 32 -11.86 11.63 6.49
CA THR A 32 -13.12 12.37 6.41
C THR A 32 -12.93 13.58 5.50
N GLY A 33 -13.82 13.74 4.53
CA GLY A 33 -13.85 14.91 3.67
C GLY A 33 -14.49 16.10 4.37
N SER A 34 -13.88 17.26 4.25
CA SER A 34 -14.36 18.49 4.92
C SER A 34 -15.65 19.04 4.30
N THR A 35 -15.84 18.83 3.02
CA THR A 35 -17.00 19.36 2.27
C THR A 35 -18.08 18.31 2.09
N SER A 36 -17.68 17.09 1.70
CA SER A 36 -18.63 16.01 1.43
C SER A 36 -19.08 15.26 2.68
N GLY A 37 -18.31 15.31 3.76
CA GLY A 37 -18.52 14.47 4.95
C GLY A 37 -18.33 12.98 4.70
N ILE A 38 -17.86 12.59 3.52
CA ILE A 38 -17.61 11.20 3.16
C ILE A 38 -16.48 10.65 4.02
N LYS A 39 -16.63 9.39 4.40
CA LYS A 39 -15.60 8.67 5.16
C LYS A 39 -15.06 7.50 4.36
N ALA A 40 -13.76 7.28 4.45
CA ALA A 40 -13.09 6.17 3.80
C ALA A 40 -11.90 5.67 4.61
N TYR A 41 -11.62 4.39 4.51
CA TYR A 41 -10.45 3.75 5.11
C TYR A 41 -9.37 3.58 4.05
N VAL A 42 -8.13 4.01 4.33
CA VAL A 42 -7.01 3.89 3.42
C VAL A 42 -6.41 2.49 3.50
N ILE A 43 -6.42 1.79 2.39
CA ILE A 43 -5.91 0.42 2.28
C ILE A 43 -4.47 0.43 1.80
N ASP A 44 -4.13 1.35 0.88
CA ASP A 44 -2.84 1.38 0.23
C ASP A 44 -2.53 2.80 -0.29
N ALA A 45 -1.27 3.09 -0.56
CA ALA A 45 -0.85 4.36 -1.10
C ALA A 45 0.31 4.16 -2.08
N ILE A 46 0.25 4.86 -3.20
CA ILE A 46 1.34 4.86 -4.18
C ILE A 46 1.90 6.27 -4.27
N THR A 47 3.22 6.35 -4.15
CA THR A 47 4.01 7.56 -4.41
C THR A 47 4.84 7.29 -5.65
N GLY A 48 4.71 8.11 -6.68
CA GLY A 48 5.48 7.98 -7.90
C GLY A 48 4.85 8.72 -9.07
N ALA A 49 5.68 9.26 -9.93
CA ALA A 49 5.24 9.89 -11.18
C ALA A 49 4.67 8.82 -12.10
N GLU A 50 3.51 9.10 -12.69
CA GLU A 50 3.09 8.35 -13.87
C GLU A 50 3.90 8.80 -15.10
N ALA A 51 3.93 7.93 -16.13
CA ALA A 51 4.60 8.22 -17.40
C ALA A 51 4.09 9.51 -18.08
N SER A 52 2.94 10.02 -17.69
CA SER A 52 2.36 11.29 -18.15
C SER A 52 2.80 12.52 -17.33
N GLY A 53 3.63 12.35 -16.32
CA GLY A 53 4.15 13.45 -15.49
C GLY A 53 3.13 14.13 -14.56
N LEU A 54 1.90 13.64 -14.49
CA LEU A 54 0.78 14.36 -13.86
C LEU A 54 0.47 13.94 -12.42
N GLU A 55 1.12 12.93 -11.88
CA GLU A 55 0.79 12.46 -10.53
C GLU A 55 1.90 11.83 -9.76
N THR A 56 1.99 12.31 -8.55
CA THR A 56 2.95 11.80 -7.61
C THR A 56 2.34 10.95 -6.50
N LYS A 57 1.07 11.17 -6.13
CA LYS A 57 0.50 10.52 -4.93
C LYS A 57 -0.97 10.12 -5.14
N THR A 58 -1.25 8.85 -4.86
CA THR A 58 -2.60 8.28 -4.94
C THR A 58 -2.87 7.41 -3.72
N LEU A 59 -4.00 7.65 -3.04
CA LEU A 59 -4.51 6.81 -1.97
C LEU A 59 -5.55 5.84 -2.53
N TYR A 60 -5.48 4.58 -2.13
CA TYR A 60 -6.50 3.57 -2.40
C TYR A 60 -7.33 3.34 -1.15
N VAL A 61 -8.64 3.48 -1.29
CA VAL A 61 -9.54 3.55 -0.16
C VAL A 61 -10.74 2.62 -0.31
N LYS A 62 -11.28 2.21 0.83
CA LYS A 62 -12.61 1.63 0.93
C LYS A 62 -13.53 2.67 1.53
N TYR A 63 -14.53 3.12 0.78
CA TYR A 63 -15.52 4.05 1.29
C TYR A 63 -16.37 3.38 2.38
N THR A 64 -16.47 4.00 3.54
CA THR A 64 -17.19 3.48 4.71
C THR A 64 -18.50 4.20 4.95
N SER A 65 -18.66 5.42 4.44
CA SER A 65 -19.93 6.13 4.42
C SER A 65 -20.08 6.98 3.15
N ALA A 66 -21.31 7.13 2.70
CA ALA A 66 -21.67 8.13 1.70
C ALA A 66 -21.88 9.50 2.36
N SER A 67 -21.90 10.56 1.56
CA SER A 67 -22.31 11.89 2.02
C SER A 67 -23.73 11.85 2.59
N SER A 68 -23.96 12.65 3.62
CA SER A 68 -25.33 12.92 4.13
C SER A 68 -26.25 13.54 3.07
N ASN A 69 -25.66 14.10 2.04
CA ASN A 69 -26.34 14.72 0.91
C ASN A 69 -26.18 13.81 -0.31
N SER A 70 -26.98 12.80 -0.48
CA SER A 70 -26.99 11.67 -1.45
C SER A 70 -26.37 11.92 -2.85
N THR A 71 -25.88 13.11 -3.11
CA THR A 71 -25.31 13.57 -4.39
C THR A 71 -23.85 13.17 -4.58
N HIS A 72 -23.06 13.02 -3.51
CA HIS A 72 -21.65 12.69 -3.61
C HIS A 72 -21.38 11.29 -3.07
N LYS A 73 -20.93 10.39 -3.93
CA LYS A 73 -20.49 9.04 -3.57
C LYS A 73 -18.97 8.91 -3.40
N LEU A 74 -18.24 9.92 -3.85
CA LEU A 74 -16.78 10.00 -3.85
C LEU A 74 -16.36 11.36 -3.30
N PHE A 75 -15.15 11.45 -2.76
CA PHE A 75 -14.56 12.75 -2.41
C PHE A 75 -14.53 13.64 -3.64
N SER A 76 -14.86 14.91 -3.46
CA SER A 76 -14.94 15.81 -4.61
C SER A 76 -13.59 16.45 -4.94
N GLY A 77 -13.19 16.32 -6.20
CA GLY A 77 -12.19 17.20 -6.79
C GLY A 77 -12.92 18.38 -7.43
N ASP A 78 -12.87 19.54 -6.84
CA ASP A 78 -13.51 20.73 -7.41
C ASP A 78 -12.48 21.53 -8.24
N ALA A 79 -12.84 21.87 -9.48
CA ALA A 79 -12.00 22.66 -10.38
C ALA A 79 -11.83 24.12 -9.96
N SER A 80 -12.72 24.64 -9.12
CA SER A 80 -12.71 26.04 -8.65
C SER A 80 -11.90 26.27 -7.39
N ASN A 81 -11.54 25.21 -6.65
CA ASN A 81 -10.78 25.26 -5.41
C ASN A 81 -9.74 24.14 -5.38
N ALA A 82 -8.82 24.20 -4.43
CA ALA A 82 -7.73 23.26 -4.23
C ALA A 82 -8.17 21.79 -3.97
N GLY A 83 -9.34 21.39 -4.44
CA GLY A 83 -9.95 20.11 -4.15
C GLY A 83 -10.43 20.00 -2.70
N GLU A 84 -11.22 18.98 -2.41
CA GLU A 84 -11.71 18.78 -1.06
C GLU A 84 -10.54 18.46 -0.12
N LYS A 85 -10.53 19.13 1.03
CA LYS A 85 -9.60 18.80 2.11
C LYS A 85 -10.04 17.52 2.80
N ILE A 86 -9.11 16.61 2.93
CA ILE A 86 -9.32 15.34 3.62
C ILE A 86 -8.49 15.33 4.89
N THR A 87 -9.12 14.93 5.99
CA THR A 87 -8.47 14.86 7.30
C THR A 87 -8.54 13.42 7.81
N SER A 88 -7.43 12.89 8.30
CA SER A 88 -7.44 11.62 9.00
C SER A 88 -7.95 11.79 10.42
N ALA A 89 -8.86 10.92 10.85
CA ALA A 89 -9.07 10.72 12.26
C ALA A 89 -7.81 10.03 12.81
N TYR A 90 -7.23 10.62 13.81
CA TYR A 90 -6.01 10.18 14.43
C TYR A 90 -6.08 8.79 15.07
N THR A 91 -5.00 8.05 15.07
CA THR A 91 -4.87 6.78 15.78
C THR A 91 -3.45 6.43 16.21
N ASN A 92 -2.73 7.20 16.92
CA ASN A 92 -1.52 6.58 17.50
C ASN A 92 -0.76 7.44 18.55
N GLY A 93 -1.41 7.90 19.60
CA GLY A 93 -0.72 8.47 20.77
C GLY A 93 -0.11 9.85 20.59
N THR A 94 0.07 10.37 19.37
CA THR A 94 0.57 11.72 19.07
C THR A 94 -0.48 12.49 18.26
N ALA A 95 -1.08 13.51 18.81
CA ALA A 95 -2.29 14.18 18.33
C ALA A 95 -2.10 15.06 17.09
N THR A 96 -1.67 14.50 15.98
CA THR A 96 -1.62 15.22 14.70
C THR A 96 -2.48 14.54 13.65
N SER A 97 -3.63 15.13 13.36
CA SER A 97 -4.42 14.75 12.20
C SER A 97 -3.62 15.04 10.93
N LEU A 98 -3.43 14.02 10.09
CA LEU A 98 -2.84 14.24 8.78
C LEU A 98 -3.89 14.85 7.86
N THR A 99 -3.49 15.84 7.08
CA THR A 99 -4.34 16.51 6.12
C THR A 99 -3.73 16.47 4.73
N CYS A 100 -4.56 16.28 3.73
CA CYS A 100 -4.20 16.42 2.33
C CYS A 100 -5.38 16.95 1.54
N ASN A 101 -5.15 17.44 0.33
CA ASN A 101 -6.19 17.92 -0.54
C ASN A 101 -6.28 17.02 -1.78
N VAL A 102 -7.50 16.75 -2.21
CA VAL A 102 -7.75 16.10 -3.50
C VAL A 102 -7.27 17.03 -4.61
N VAL A 103 -6.71 16.49 -5.69
CA VAL A 103 -6.34 17.30 -6.86
C VAL A 103 -7.59 17.88 -7.54
N THR A 104 -7.44 19.02 -8.21
CA THR A 104 -8.53 19.72 -8.88
C THR A 104 -8.83 19.23 -10.30
N GLN A 105 -8.09 18.25 -10.78
CA GLN A 105 -8.15 17.77 -12.16
C GLN A 105 -9.28 16.76 -12.38
N ALA A 106 -9.70 16.62 -13.63
CA ALA A 106 -10.59 15.54 -14.03
C ALA A 106 -10.00 14.18 -13.62
N ASN A 107 -10.86 13.27 -13.18
CA ASN A 107 -10.46 11.96 -12.65
C ASN A 107 -9.59 12.01 -11.37
N ALA A 108 -9.81 13.01 -10.53
CA ALA A 108 -9.19 13.10 -9.20
C ALA A 108 -9.57 11.92 -8.30
N THR A 109 -10.76 11.38 -8.49
CA THR A 109 -11.28 10.23 -7.75
C THR A 109 -11.96 9.26 -8.71
N GLY A 110 -12.04 8.00 -8.33
CA GLY A 110 -12.68 6.96 -9.13
C GLY A 110 -12.48 5.59 -8.49
N TYR A 111 -12.54 4.56 -9.32
CA TYR A 111 -12.36 3.18 -8.87
C TYR A 111 -11.20 2.51 -9.60
N GLY A 112 -10.38 1.83 -8.81
CA GLY A 112 -9.34 0.93 -9.25
C GLY A 112 -9.68 -0.52 -8.92
N ALA A 113 -8.72 -1.42 -9.14
CA ALA A 113 -8.81 -2.82 -8.77
C ALA A 113 -7.63 -3.23 -7.90
N ARG A 114 -7.91 -3.97 -6.83
CA ARG A 114 -6.90 -4.54 -5.93
C ARG A 114 -7.11 -6.04 -5.80
N LEU A 115 -6.03 -6.79 -5.83
CA LEU A 115 -6.03 -8.22 -5.53
C LEU A 115 -5.43 -8.43 -4.14
N THR A 116 -6.07 -9.26 -3.33
CA THR A 116 -5.52 -9.72 -2.05
C THR A 116 -5.42 -11.24 -2.03
N VAL A 117 -4.33 -11.73 -1.49
CA VAL A 117 -4.13 -13.14 -1.23
C VAL A 117 -4.06 -13.32 0.28
N GLY A 118 -4.87 -14.21 0.84
CA GLY A 118 -4.81 -14.58 2.25
C GLY A 118 -3.54 -15.35 2.57
N GLU A 119 -3.25 -15.49 3.86
CA GLU A 119 -2.14 -16.33 4.27
C GLU A 119 -2.35 -17.79 3.87
N GLY A 120 -1.26 -18.48 3.59
CA GLY A 120 -1.27 -19.87 3.18
C GLY A 120 0.13 -20.45 3.03
N VAL A 121 0.19 -21.62 2.40
CA VAL A 121 1.46 -22.29 2.10
C VAL A 121 1.48 -22.60 0.61
N ILE A 122 2.60 -22.30 -0.04
CA ILE A 122 2.87 -22.67 -1.43
C ILE A 122 4.06 -23.61 -1.48
N PHE A 123 4.12 -24.46 -2.49
CA PHE A 123 5.30 -25.24 -2.81
C PHE A 123 6.07 -24.55 -3.95
N ALA A 124 7.29 -24.10 -3.66
CA ALA A 124 8.16 -23.46 -4.63
C ALA A 124 9.63 -23.68 -4.22
N LYS A 125 10.54 -23.77 -5.21
CA LYS A 125 11.97 -23.97 -4.96
C LYS A 125 12.24 -25.21 -4.08
N ASP A 126 11.47 -26.28 -4.30
CA ASP A 126 11.54 -27.55 -3.55
C ASP A 126 11.25 -27.44 -2.03
N HIS A 127 10.61 -26.33 -1.63
CA HIS A 127 10.24 -26.07 -0.23
C HIS A 127 8.78 -25.67 -0.09
N PHE A 128 8.19 -26.03 1.07
CA PHE A 128 6.91 -25.45 1.50
C PHE A 128 7.15 -24.11 2.16
N ILE A 129 6.64 -23.04 1.54
CA ILE A 129 6.88 -21.66 1.95
C ILE A 129 5.58 -21.07 2.49
N ARG A 130 5.63 -20.56 3.71
CA ARG A 130 4.52 -19.79 4.27
C ARG A 130 4.44 -18.45 3.58
N VAL A 131 3.26 -18.14 3.05
CA VAL A 131 2.94 -16.86 2.43
C VAL A 131 2.10 -16.05 3.41
N PRO A 132 2.55 -14.88 3.86
CA PRO A 132 1.71 -13.97 4.63
C PRO A 132 0.62 -13.35 3.76
N SER A 133 -0.44 -12.82 4.37
CA SER A 133 -1.46 -12.08 3.63
C SER A 133 -0.83 -10.88 2.93
N GLN A 134 -1.06 -10.76 1.62
CA GLN A 134 -0.51 -9.70 0.79
C GLN A 134 -1.58 -9.13 -0.13
N GLY A 135 -1.41 -7.87 -0.54
CA GLY A 135 -2.30 -7.25 -1.51
C GLY A 135 -1.55 -6.33 -2.45
N VAL A 136 -2.04 -6.26 -3.68
CA VAL A 136 -1.43 -5.44 -4.72
C VAL A 136 -2.52 -4.76 -5.56
N VAL A 137 -2.29 -3.51 -5.94
CA VAL A 137 -3.18 -2.75 -6.82
C VAL A 137 -2.92 -3.17 -8.26
N VAL A 138 -3.85 -3.91 -8.85
CA VAL A 138 -3.73 -4.44 -10.21
C VAL A 138 -4.22 -3.46 -11.27
N GLY A 139 -5.17 -2.60 -10.93
CA GLY A 139 -5.66 -1.54 -11.79
C GLY A 139 -5.64 -0.20 -11.07
N LYS A 140 -4.68 0.65 -11.41
CA LYS A 140 -4.51 1.95 -10.70
C LYS A 140 -5.73 2.86 -10.84
N ARG A 141 -6.35 2.89 -12.03
CA ARG A 141 -7.48 3.78 -12.36
C ARG A 141 -8.55 3.07 -13.20
N SER A 142 -8.54 1.76 -13.23
CA SER A 142 -9.52 0.96 -13.95
C SER A 142 -9.91 -0.23 -13.10
N ARG A 143 -11.18 -0.57 -13.13
CA ARG A 143 -11.69 -1.81 -12.56
C ARG A 143 -11.26 -3.04 -13.36
N PHE A 144 -10.85 -2.82 -14.60
CA PHE A 144 -10.46 -3.86 -15.52
C PHE A 144 -8.96 -3.78 -15.77
N ALA A 145 -8.22 -4.72 -15.20
CA ALA A 145 -6.78 -4.83 -15.41
C ALA A 145 -6.47 -6.12 -16.16
N SER A 146 -5.70 -6.00 -17.23
CA SER A 146 -5.23 -7.14 -18.01
C SER A 146 -3.77 -7.41 -17.63
N VAL A 147 -3.57 -8.14 -16.54
CA VAL A 147 -2.26 -8.40 -15.94
C VAL A 147 -2.14 -9.85 -15.48
N ARG A 148 -0.92 -10.32 -15.31
CA ARG A 148 -0.60 -11.54 -14.57
C ARG A 148 -0.21 -11.16 -13.15
N VAL A 149 -0.69 -11.92 -12.19
CA VAL A 149 -0.30 -11.76 -10.79
C VAL A 149 0.24 -13.10 -10.31
N GLY A 150 1.36 -13.08 -9.62
CA GLY A 150 2.00 -14.28 -9.11
C GLY A 150 3.00 -13.97 -8.00
N PHE A 151 3.48 -15.01 -7.34
CA PHE A 151 4.54 -14.86 -6.35
C PHE A 151 5.91 -14.93 -7.03
N GLU A 152 6.75 -13.96 -6.71
CA GLU A 152 8.17 -14.01 -6.93
C GLU A 152 8.84 -14.43 -5.60
N VAL A 153 9.62 -15.50 -5.64
CA VAL A 153 10.28 -16.03 -4.44
C VAL A 153 11.74 -15.58 -4.45
N PHE A 154 12.07 -14.69 -3.52
CA PHE A 154 13.44 -14.24 -3.32
C PHE A 154 14.16 -15.16 -2.35
N GLU A 155 15.37 -15.58 -2.75
CA GLU A 155 16.27 -16.38 -1.92
C GLU A 155 17.34 -15.46 -1.32
N ASN A 156 17.57 -15.62 -0.04
CA ASN A 156 18.62 -14.91 0.66
C ASN A 156 19.25 -15.81 1.74
N VAL A 157 20.54 -15.67 1.94
CA VAL A 157 21.25 -16.35 3.03
C VAL A 157 21.35 -15.40 4.21
N VAL A 158 20.84 -15.84 5.35
CA VAL A 158 20.93 -15.11 6.62
C VAL A 158 22.09 -15.71 7.42
N THR A 159 23.08 -14.88 7.72
CA THR A 159 24.28 -15.23 8.47
C THR A 159 24.24 -14.64 9.87
N SER A 160 25.09 -15.12 10.77
CA SER A 160 25.24 -14.54 12.12
C SER A 160 25.66 -13.08 12.14
N SER A 161 26.26 -12.57 11.07
CA SER A 161 26.60 -11.14 10.94
C SER A 161 25.38 -10.27 10.62
N THR A 162 24.32 -10.84 10.02
CA THR A 162 23.08 -10.14 9.67
C THR A 162 21.97 -10.37 10.68
N ASP A 163 22.06 -11.45 11.44
CA ASP A 163 21.09 -11.81 12.48
C ASP A 163 21.82 -12.40 13.70
N VAL A 164 21.95 -11.58 14.73
CA VAL A 164 22.63 -11.96 15.98
C VAL A 164 21.95 -13.13 16.71
N SER A 165 20.70 -13.43 16.41
CA SER A 165 20.01 -14.60 16.98
C SER A 165 20.62 -15.94 16.51
N LEU A 166 21.47 -15.91 15.49
CA LEU A 166 22.24 -17.04 14.98
C LEU A 166 23.58 -17.20 15.68
N THR A 167 23.88 -16.44 16.71
CA THR A 167 25.07 -16.64 17.54
C THR A 167 24.73 -17.45 18.78
N ASP A 168 25.75 -18.07 19.39
CA ASP A 168 25.58 -18.81 20.66
C ASP A 168 25.16 -17.86 21.79
N PRO A 169 23.97 -18.05 22.40
CA PRO A 169 23.46 -17.18 23.45
C PRO A 169 24.07 -17.48 24.85
N ALA A 170 24.90 -18.51 25.00
CA ALA A 170 25.40 -18.97 26.30
C ALA A 170 26.42 -18.00 26.92
N SER A 171 25.92 -16.94 27.54
CA SER A 171 26.73 -15.96 28.24
C SER A 171 27.62 -16.60 29.34
N GLY A 172 28.91 -16.23 29.36
CA GLY A 172 29.86 -16.74 30.33
C GLY A 172 30.57 -18.07 29.92
N THR A 173 30.26 -18.59 28.74
CA THR A 173 30.96 -19.72 28.16
C THR A 173 32.05 -19.29 27.16
N TYR A 174 32.99 -20.19 26.87
CA TYR A 174 34.05 -19.92 25.90
C TYR A 174 33.56 -19.67 24.48
N ASN A 175 32.38 -20.21 24.13
CA ASN A 175 31.77 -20.08 22.81
C ASN A 175 30.71 -18.97 22.73
N TYR A 176 30.57 -18.12 23.73
CA TYR A 176 29.63 -17.01 23.71
C TYR A 176 29.81 -16.16 22.44
N ALA A 177 28.69 -15.89 21.76
CA ALA A 177 28.64 -15.16 20.50
C ALA A 177 29.35 -15.83 19.30
N ALA A 178 29.73 -17.11 19.43
CA ALA A 178 30.27 -17.85 18.28
C ALA A 178 29.22 -17.93 17.15
N PRO A 179 29.66 -17.80 15.87
CA PRO A 179 28.73 -17.89 14.73
C PRO A 179 28.09 -19.27 14.64
N GLY A 180 26.77 -19.27 14.52
CA GLY A 180 25.96 -20.45 14.20
C GLY A 180 25.86 -20.71 12.70
N ALA A 181 25.09 -21.73 12.34
CA ALA A 181 24.88 -22.11 10.94
C ALA A 181 24.06 -21.05 10.18
N ASP A 182 24.46 -20.76 8.96
CA ASP A 182 23.73 -19.92 8.03
C ASP A 182 22.37 -20.55 7.67
N ARG A 183 21.37 -19.72 7.39
CA ARG A 183 20.02 -20.15 7.07
C ARG A 183 19.55 -19.60 5.73
N LEU A 184 18.95 -20.47 4.93
CA LEU A 184 18.24 -20.05 3.73
C LEU A 184 16.90 -19.39 4.10
N ARG A 185 16.68 -18.18 3.61
CA ARG A 185 15.43 -17.44 3.74
C ARG A 185 14.74 -17.34 2.38
N LEU A 186 13.54 -17.86 2.30
CA LEU A 186 12.68 -17.74 1.12
C LEU A 186 11.58 -16.74 1.41
N THR A 187 11.52 -15.65 0.63
CA THR A 187 10.54 -14.58 0.81
C THR A 187 9.63 -14.50 -0.41
N PRO A 188 8.38 -14.98 -0.31
CA PRO A 188 7.41 -14.88 -1.40
C PRO A 188 6.80 -13.48 -1.40
N THR A 189 6.89 -12.79 -2.54
CA THR A 189 6.33 -11.45 -2.73
C THR A 189 5.35 -11.46 -3.89
N LEU A 190 4.14 -10.93 -3.66
CA LEU A 190 3.12 -10.84 -4.69
C LEU A 190 3.48 -9.75 -5.69
N GLN A 191 3.63 -10.12 -6.96
CA GLN A 191 4.07 -9.25 -8.03
C GLN A 191 3.07 -9.19 -9.18
N ILE A 192 3.06 -8.05 -9.88
CA ILE A 192 2.28 -7.83 -11.08
C ILE A 192 3.21 -7.81 -12.28
N ARG A 193 2.82 -8.50 -13.34
CA ARG A 193 3.49 -8.48 -14.64
C ARG A 193 2.49 -8.20 -15.75
N ASN A 194 2.89 -7.47 -16.75
CA ASN A 194 2.07 -7.29 -17.95
C ASN A 194 1.89 -8.63 -18.67
N LEU A 195 0.73 -8.85 -19.31
CA LEU A 195 0.45 -10.10 -20.03
C LEU A 195 1.50 -10.44 -21.10
N ARG A 196 2.19 -9.44 -21.64
CA ARG A 196 3.21 -9.62 -22.69
C ARG A 196 4.62 -9.87 -22.17
N SER A 197 4.87 -9.72 -20.86
CA SER A 197 6.17 -10.04 -20.27
C SER A 197 6.20 -11.49 -19.82
N SER A 198 7.18 -12.26 -20.29
CA SER A 198 7.47 -13.59 -19.72
C SER A 198 7.89 -13.41 -18.26
N PHE A 199 7.40 -14.26 -17.36
CA PHE A 199 8.07 -14.47 -16.10
C PHE A 199 9.44 -15.05 -16.46
N GLY A 200 10.51 -14.43 -15.98
CA GLY A 200 11.85 -14.97 -16.18
C GLY A 200 11.92 -16.43 -15.72
N ALA A 201 12.54 -17.25 -16.54
CA ALA A 201 12.84 -18.63 -16.25
C ALA A 201 13.90 -18.70 -15.14
#